data_f1e2db91a366ff2f78f621622bf467a0
#
_entry.id   f1e2db91a366ff2f78f621622bf467a0
#
_cell.length_a   1.000
_cell.length_b   1.000
_cell.length_c   1.000
_cell.angle_alpha   90.00
_cell.angle_beta   90.00
_cell.angle_gamma   90.00
#
_symmetry.space_group_name_H-M   'P 1'
#
loop_
_entity.id
_entity.type
_entity.pdbx_description
1 polymer ?
#
loop_
_entity_poly.entity_id
_entity_poly.type
_entity_poly.pdbx_seq_one_letter_code
_entity_poly.pdbx_strand_id
1 'polypeptide(L)'
;MLKNAKISEIMSQNIFKVDINDTISMADEIIRRENVRHIPVVEGTKYVGMISKQKLFEYSLRHLYDFNESIENFIDTPIIDFENLLDKNLHLLYPEDSIQKAVELFTKYQYDCLPVVDWEKNLLGILSVVDLLLFFYKKIKEEK
;
A
#
# COMPACT_ATOMS: atom_id res chain seq x y z
N MET A 1 2.47 -27.27 -4.11
CA MET A 1 3.71 -26.81 -4.73
C MET A 1 3.73 -25.31 -4.83
N LEU A 2 4.89 -24.70 -4.72
CA LEU A 2 5.05 -23.26 -4.76
C LEU A 2 4.51 -22.62 -6.04
N LYS A 3 4.69 -23.26 -7.18
CA LYS A 3 4.21 -22.76 -8.47
C LYS A 3 2.71 -22.53 -8.52
N ASN A 4 1.93 -23.31 -7.78
CA ASN A 4 0.48 -23.30 -7.86
C ASN A 4 -0.14 -22.42 -6.79
N ALA A 5 0.67 -21.87 -5.88
CA ALA A 5 0.16 -21.00 -4.84
C ALA A 5 -0.30 -19.68 -5.45
N LYS A 6 -1.44 -19.20 -4.98
CA LYS A 6 -2.07 -17.97 -5.46
C LYS A 6 -1.91 -16.85 -4.44
N ILE A 7 -1.93 -15.64 -4.94
CA ILE A 7 -1.81 -14.45 -4.09
C ILE A 7 -2.91 -14.42 -3.02
N SER A 8 -4.11 -14.88 -3.34
CA SER A 8 -5.22 -14.93 -2.37
C SER A 8 -4.88 -15.75 -1.12
N GLU A 9 -3.96 -16.69 -1.23
CA GLU A 9 -3.57 -17.56 -0.10
C GLU A 9 -2.62 -16.87 0.88
N ILE A 10 -1.95 -15.80 0.46
CA ILE A 10 -0.91 -15.16 1.27
C ILE A 10 -1.11 -13.66 1.49
N MET A 11 -1.98 -13.01 0.74
CA MET A 11 -2.21 -11.58 0.89
C MET A 11 -2.81 -11.27 2.26
N SER A 12 -2.52 -10.07 2.78
CA SER A 12 -3.18 -9.55 3.97
C SER A 12 -4.55 -9.00 3.55
N GLN A 13 -5.61 -9.50 4.19
CA GLN A 13 -6.98 -9.05 3.94
C GLN A 13 -7.43 -8.02 4.98
N ASN A 14 -6.85 -8.07 6.16
CA ASN A 14 -7.16 -7.13 7.23
C ASN A 14 -6.26 -5.92 7.10
N ILE A 15 -6.58 -5.05 6.15
CA ILE A 15 -5.73 -3.95 5.75
C ILE A 15 -6.22 -2.62 6.32
N PHE A 16 -5.27 -1.75 6.66
CA PHE A 16 -5.55 -0.36 6.98
C PHE A 16 -5.62 0.42 5.69
N LYS A 17 -6.64 1.26 5.56
CA LYS A 17 -6.87 2.06 4.36
C LYS A 17 -7.52 3.37 4.73
N VAL A 18 -7.42 4.34 3.84
CA VAL A 18 -8.12 5.62 3.97
C VAL A 18 -8.91 5.90 2.70
N ASP A 19 -9.97 6.68 2.84
CA ASP A 19 -10.73 7.18 1.69
C ASP A 19 -10.08 8.46 1.17
N ILE A 20 -10.21 8.71 -0.12
CA ILE A 20 -9.62 9.89 -0.75
C ILE A 20 -10.14 11.20 -0.15
N ASN A 21 -11.31 11.17 0.46
CA ASN A 21 -11.91 12.33 1.13
C ASN A 21 -11.47 12.48 2.59
N ASP A 22 -10.74 11.49 3.12
CA ASP A 22 -10.15 11.59 4.46
C ASP A 22 -8.99 12.59 4.45
N THR A 23 -8.64 13.07 5.65
CA THR A 23 -7.55 14.02 5.78
C THR A 23 -6.18 13.34 5.79
N ILE A 24 -5.16 14.12 5.49
CA ILE A 24 -3.76 13.66 5.61
C ILE A 24 -3.47 13.24 7.05
N SER A 25 -4.07 13.95 8.05
CA SER A 25 -3.93 13.59 9.46
C SER A 25 -4.37 12.17 9.76
N MET A 26 -5.47 11.71 9.15
CA MET A 26 -5.95 10.34 9.35
C MET A 26 -4.96 9.32 8.81
N ALA A 27 -4.42 9.56 7.62
CA ALA A 27 -3.40 8.68 7.04
C ALA A 27 -2.15 8.63 7.91
N ASP A 28 -1.69 9.78 8.34
CA ASP A 28 -0.51 9.91 9.19
C ASP A 28 -0.70 9.19 10.54
N GLU A 29 -1.86 9.35 11.15
CA GLU A 29 -2.18 8.69 12.41
C GLU A 29 -2.14 7.17 12.28
N ILE A 30 -2.73 6.62 11.22
CA ILE A 30 -2.74 5.17 10.99
C ILE A 30 -1.31 4.66 10.76
N ILE A 31 -0.55 5.36 9.93
CA ILE A 31 0.83 4.98 9.62
C ILE A 31 1.66 4.90 10.91
N ARG A 32 1.51 5.90 11.79
CA ARG A 32 2.26 5.93 13.05
C ARG A 32 1.77 4.90 14.06
N ARG A 33 0.45 4.81 14.26
CA ARG A 33 -0.15 3.92 15.25
C ARG A 33 0.10 2.46 14.92
N GLU A 34 -0.06 2.09 13.65
CA GLU A 34 0.04 0.71 13.21
C GLU A 34 1.44 0.36 12.68
N ASN A 35 2.35 1.33 12.67
CA ASN A 35 3.72 1.15 12.20
C ASN A 35 3.81 0.53 10.81
N VAL A 36 2.94 0.98 9.91
CA VAL A 36 2.95 0.55 8.50
C VAL A 36 3.70 1.60 7.67
N ARG A 37 4.26 1.18 6.55
CA ARG A 37 5.02 2.06 5.66
C ARG A 37 4.21 2.57 4.48
N HIS A 38 3.10 1.93 4.21
CA HIS A 38 2.24 2.24 3.07
C HIS A 38 0.80 2.10 3.50
N ILE A 39 -0.04 2.96 2.95
CA ILE A 39 -1.47 2.87 3.19
C ILE A 39 -2.20 3.06 1.86
N PRO A 40 -3.06 2.10 1.47
CA PRO A 40 -3.86 2.27 0.26
C PRO A 40 -4.96 3.28 0.47
N VAL A 41 -5.24 4.00 -0.61
CA VAL A 41 -6.31 5.00 -0.65
C VAL A 41 -7.40 4.47 -1.58
N VAL A 42 -8.64 4.57 -1.12
CA VAL A 42 -9.80 4.12 -1.88
C VAL A 42 -10.76 5.30 -2.08
N GLU A 43 -11.62 5.17 -3.09
CA GLU A 43 -12.80 6.00 -3.25
C GLU A 43 -13.99 5.05 -3.15
N GLY A 44 -14.67 5.07 -2.00
CA GLY A 44 -15.62 4.02 -1.66
C GLY A 44 -14.90 2.69 -1.46
N THR A 45 -15.09 1.74 -2.39
CA THR A 45 -14.40 0.45 -2.38
C THR A 45 -13.26 0.36 -3.39
N LYS A 46 -13.17 1.36 -4.29
CA LYS A 46 -12.22 1.33 -5.41
C LYS A 46 -10.85 1.80 -4.99
N TYR A 47 -9.83 1.04 -5.34
CA TYR A 47 -8.44 1.44 -5.13
C TYR A 47 -8.09 2.59 -6.07
N VAL A 48 -7.53 3.68 -5.53
CA VAL A 48 -7.13 4.85 -6.35
C VAL A 48 -5.65 5.18 -6.24
N GLY A 49 -4.94 4.66 -5.26
CA GLY A 49 -3.51 4.93 -5.13
C GLY A 49 -2.96 4.50 -3.79
N MET A 50 -1.66 4.69 -3.63
CA MET A 50 -0.94 4.30 -2.41
C MET A 50 -0.21 5.52 -1.85
N ILE A 51 -0.26 5.72 -0.54
CA ILE A 51 0.56 6.71 0.15
C ILE A 51 1.67 5.98 0.87
N SER A 52 2.93 6.40 0.64
CA SER A 52 4.05 5.90 1.42
C SER A 52 4.36 6.84 2.58
N LYS A 53 4.83 6.27 3.67
CA LYS A 53 5.28 7.04 4.84
C LYS A 53 6.36 8.05 4.46
N GLN A 54 7.30 7.63 3.62
CA GLN A 54 8.40 8.49 3.17
C GLN A 54 7.87 9.69 2.39
N LYS A 55 6.96 9.46 1.44
CA LYS A 55 6.42 10.54 0.62
C LYS A 55 5.58 11.52 1.44
N LEU A 56 4.83 11.00 2.40
CA LEU A 56 4.06 11.84 3.31
C LEU A 56 4.99 12.75 4.11
N PHE A 57 6.09 12.23 4.61
CA PHE A 57 7.08 13.01 5.33
C PHE A 57 7.71 14.09 4.43
N GLU A 58 8.07 13.75 3.20
CA GLU A 58 8.63 14.70 2.25
C GLU A 58 7.67 15.85 1.95
N TYR A 59 6.39 15.54 1.76
CA TYR A 59 5.35 16.55 1.53
C TYR A 59 5.17 17.45 2.76
N SER A 60 5.23 16.88 3.95
CA SER A 60 5.11 17.66 5.19
C SER A 60 6.27 18.65 5.33
N LEU A 61 7.48 18.22 5.05
CA LEU A 61 8.65 19.10 5.06
C LEU A 61 8.53 20.21 4.02
N ARG A 62 8.10 19.86 2.81
CA ARG A 62 7.95 20.83 1.73
C ARG A 62 6.96 21.94 2.11
N HIS A 63 5.83 21.57 2.69
CA HIS A 63 4.84 22.54 3.12
C HIS A 63 5.36 23.47 4.21
N LEU A 64 6.19 22.97 5.11
CA LEU A 64 6.79 23.80 6.14
C LEU A 64 7.78 24.82 5.57
N TYR A 65 8.61 24.40 4.62
CA TYR A 65 9.72 25.24 4.15
C TYR A 65 9.39 26.06 2.91
N ASP A 66 8.67 25.49 1.95
CA ASP A 66 8.47 26.11 0.64
C ASP A 66 7.27 27.04 0.59
N PHE A 67 6.19 26.72 1.33
CA PHE A 67 4.94 27.44 1.23
C PHE A 67 4.62 28.29 2.45
N ASN A 68 5.48 28.28 3.43
CA ASN A 68 5.28 29.03 4.68
C ASN A 68 3.91 28.76 5.32
N GLU A 69 3.38 27.57 5.11
CA GLU A 69 2.14 27.13 5.71
C GLU A 69 2.40 26.42 7.03
N SER A 70 1.43 26.46 7.93
CA SER A 70 1.52 25.67 9.15
C SER A 70 1.32 24.19 8.81
N ILE A 71 1.97 23.32 9.57
CA ILE A 71 1.75 21.88 9.42
C ILE A 71 0.29 21.52 9.71
N GLU A 72 -0.37 22.26 10.59
CA GLU A 72 -1.77 22.04 10.93
C GLU A 72 -2.69 22.22 9.72
N ASN A 73 -2.46 23.25 8.91
CA ASN A 73 -3.24 23.45 7.69
C ASN A 73 -3.03 22.32 6.69
N PHE A 74 -1.80 21.80 6.59
CA PHE A 74 -1.51 20.69 5.70
C PHE A 74 -2.21 19.42 6.14
N ILE A 75 -2.11 19.04 7.40
CA ILE A 75 -2.65 17.77 7.88
C ILE A 75 -4.19 17.73 7.91
N ASP A 76 -4.84 18.90 7.98
CA ASP A 76 -6.31 18.98 7.97
C ASP A 76 -6.88 18.98 6.54
N THR A 77 -6.03 18.97 5.52
CA THR A 77 -6.46 18.98 4.13
C THR A 77 -6.87 17.56 3.69
N PRO A 78 -7.97 17.45 2.93
CA PRO A 78 -8.34 16.16 2.34
C PRO A 78 -7.27 15.64 1.37
N ILE A 79 -7.09 14.34 1.35
CA ILE A 79 -6.10 13.68 0.48
C ILE A 79 -6.34 14.00 -0.99
N ILE A 80 -7.61 14.13 -1.40
CA ILE A 80 -7.98 14.42 -2.78
C ILE A 80 -7.34 15.71 -3.31
N ASP A 81 -7.05 16.66 -2.43
CA ASP A 81 -6.42 17.93 -2.81
C ASP A 81 -4.91 17.79 -3.06
N PHE A 82 -4.33 16.64 -2.77
CA PHE A 82 -2.91 16.35 -2.97
C PHE A 82 -2.72 15.08 -3.80
N GLU A 83 -3.22 15.08 -5.04
CA GLU A 83 -3.14 13.91 -5.92
C GLU A 83 -1.72 13.39 -6.12
N ASN A 84 -0.74 14.30 -6.13
CA ASN A 84 0.66 13.90 -6.32
C ASN A 84 1.25 13.16 -5.12
N LEU A 85 0.56 13.17 -3.99
CA LEU A 85 0.94 12.37 -2.83
C LEU A 85 0.70 10.89 -3.08
N LEU A 86 -0.26 10.56 -3.96
CA LEU A 86 -0.63 9.19 -4.26
C LEU A 86 0.27 8.61 -5.36
N ASP A 87 0.78 7.41 -5.12
CA ASP A 87 1.37 6.62 -6.19
C ASP A 87 0.26 5.86 -6.89
N LYS A 88 -0.02 6.24 -8.13
CA LYS A 88 -1.08 5.64 -8.96
C LYS A 88 -0.51 4.66 -9.99
N ASN A 89 0.80 4.48 -10.02
CA ASN A 89 1.48 3.72 -11.05
C ASN A 89 1.95 2.34 -10.60
N LEU A 90 1.60 1.93 -9.40
CA LEU A 90 1.91 0.59 -8.93
C LEU A 90 1.18 -0.45 -9.76
N HIS A 91 1.84 -1.56 -10.03
CA HIS A 91 1.18 -2.70 -10.67
C HIS A 91 0.09 -3.23 -9.74
N LEU A 92 -1.01 -3.66 -10.34
CA LEU A 92 -2.10 -4.28 -9.60
C LEU A 92 -1.92 -5.80 -9.63
N LEU A 93 -2.21 -6.43 -8.51
CA LEU A 93 -2.27 -7.88 -8.42
C LEU A 93 -3.73 -8.31 -8.27
N TYR A 94 -4.00 -9.52 -8.73
CA TYR A 94 -5.33 -10.13 -8.62
C TYR A 94 -5.24 -11.39 -7.76
N PRO A 95 -6.30 -11.76 -7.04
CA PRO A 95 -6.25 -12.92 -6.15
C PRO A 95 -5.79 -14.21 -6.81
N GLU A 96 -6.13 -14.39 -8.08
CA GLU A 96 -5.79 -15.60 -8.86
C GLU A 96 -4.37 -15.57 -9.42
N ASP A 97 -3.68 -14.44 -9.34
CA ASP A 97 -2.30 -14.34 -9.80
C ASP A 97 -1.40 -15.29 -9.01
N SER A 98 -0.35 -15.78 -9.69
CA SER A 98 0.60 -16.68 -9.07
C SER A 98 1.58 -15.92 -8.17
N ILE A 99 2.12 -16.65 -7.20
CA ILE A 99 3.22 -16.14 -6.38
C ILE A 99 4.41 -15.77 -7.26
N GLN A 100 4.68 -16.56 -8.31
CA GLN A 100 5.77 -16.27 -9.24
C GLN A 100 5.63 -14.88 -9.87
N LYS A 101 4.42 -14.52 -10.29
CA LYS A 101 4.17 -13.18 -10.85
C LYS A 101 4.51 -12.09 -9.85
N ALA A 102 4.11 -12.26 -8.60
CA ALA A 102 4.41 -11.28 -7.56
C ALA A 102 5.92 -11.14 -7.35
N VAL A 103 6.63 -12.28 -7.24
CA VAL A 103 8.08 -12.27 -7.06
C VAL A 103 8.76 -11.54 -8.21
N GLU A 104 8.35 -11.81 -9.43
CA GLU A 104 8.92 -11.14 -10.61
C GLU A 104 8.72 -9.63 -10.56
N LEU A 105 7.52 -9.17 -10.17
CA LEU A 105 7.23 -7.75 -10.06
C LEU A 105 8.05 -7.09 -8.95
N PHE A 106 8.11 -7.72 -7.78
CA PHE A 106 8.88 -7.17 -6.66
C PHE A 106 10.37 -7.08 -6.98
N THR A 107 10.92 -8.08 -7.65
CA THR A 107 12.35 -8.07 -7.99
C THR A 107 12.67 -7.10 -9.11
N LYS A 108 11.81 -7.00 -10.11
CA LYS A 108 12.05 -6.12 -11.26
C LYS A 108 11.92 -4.65 -10.90
N TYR A 109 10.90 -4.29 -10.14
CA TYR A 109 10.59 -2.89 -9.83
C TYR A 109 10.96 -2.48 -8.40
N GLN A 110 11.43 -3.42 -7.59
CA GLN A 110 11.84 -3.18 -6.20
C GLN A 110 10.72 -2.57 -5.35
N TYR A 111 9.50 -3.05 -5.54
CA TYR A 111 8.36 -2.63 -4.73
C TYR A 111 8.45 -3.19 -3.31
N ASP A 112 7.87 -2.48 -2.35
CA ASP A 112 7.70 -2.96 -0.97
C ASP A 112 6.38 -3.68 -0.78
N CYS A 113 5.33 -3.21 -1.44
CA CYS A 113 4.00 -3.80 -1.39
C CYS A 113 3.23 -3.47 -2.65
N LEU A 114 2.22 -4.27 -2.96
CA LEU A 114 1.33 -4.05 -4.08
C LEU A 114 -0.12 -4.28 -3.65
N PRO A 115 -1.05 -3.51 -4.21
CA PRO A 115 -2.47 -3.72 -3.93
C PRO A 115 -3.00 -4.94 -4.68
N VAL A 116 -3.91 -5.66 -4.03
CA VAL A 116 -4.62 -6.77 -4.65
C VAL A 116 -6.07 -6.33 -4.82
N VAL A 117 -6.54 -6.36 -6.06
CA VAL A 117 -7.86 -5.85 -6.44
C VAL A 117 -8.63 -6.90 -7.23
N ASP A 118 -9.94 -6.71 -7.35
CA ASP A 118 -10.75 -7.50 -8.27
C ASP A 118 -10.81 -6.81 -9.64
N TRP A 119 -11.56 -7.39 -10.58
CA TRP A 119 -11.65 -6.86 -11.94
C TRP A 119 -12.36 -5.51 -12.02
N GLU A 120 -13.08 -5.12 -11.00
CA GLU A 120 -13.72 -3.83 -10.88
C GLU A 120 -12.87 -2.83 -10.11
N LYS A 121 -11.63 -3.20 -9.75
CA LYS A 121 -10.67 -2.41 -8.98
C LYS A 121 -11.06 -2.22 -7.52
N ASN A 122 -11.96 -3.02 -6.98
CA ASN A 122 -12.20 -3.01 -5.55
C ASN A 122 -10.97 -3.53 -4.82
N LEU A 123 -10.58 -2.85 -3.75
CA LEU A 123 -9.42 -3.25 -2.96
C LEU A 123 -9.78 -4.48 -2.12
N LEU A 124 -9.06 -5.57 -2.33
CA LEU A 124 -9.29 -6.84 -1.62
C LEU A 124 -8.23 -7.12 -0.57
N GLY A 125 -7.02 -6.66 -0.79
CA GLY A 125 -5.91 -6.92 0.11
C GLY A 125 -4.66 -6.21 -0.32
N ILE A 126 -3.59 -6.50 0.41
CA ILE A 126 -2.24 -6.02 0.09
C ILE A 126 -1.28 -7.21 0.20
N LEU A 127 -0.33 -7.25 -0.72
CA LEU A 127 0.77 -8.19 -0.66
C LEU A 127 2.07 -7.43 -0.46
N SER A 128 2.80 -7.74 0.60
CA SER A 128 4.11 -7.15 0.88
C SER A 128 5.23 -8.14 0.63
N VAL A 129 6.46 -7.62 0.50
CA VAL A 129 7.65 -8.48 0.45
C VAL A 129 7.73 -9.35 1.71
N VAL A 130 7.35 -8.80 2.86
CA VAL A 130 7.36 -9.56 4.12
C VAL A 130 6.37 -10.73 4.07
N ASP A 131 5.21 -10.54 3.45
CA ASP A 131 4.25 -11.65 3.27
C ASP A 131 4.86 -12.79 2.46
N LEU A 132 5.60 -12.45 1.39
CA LEU A 132 6.30 -13.45 0.59
C LEU A 132 7.38 -14.16 1.39
N LEU A 133 8.17 -13.41 2.15
CA LEU A 133 9.23 -14.00 2.97
C LEU A 133 8.65 -14.95 4.03
N LEU A 134 7.54 -14.56 4.66
CA LEU A 134 6.87 -15.44 5.62
C LEU A 134 6.35 -16.71 4.97
N PHE A 135 5.79 -16.60 3.77
CA PHE A 135 5.32 -17.76 3.03
C PHE A 135 6.48 -18.72 2.73
N PHE A 136 7.58 -18.21 2.20
CA PHE A 136 8.74 -19.05 1.89
C PHE A 136 9.36 -19.64 3.17
N TYR A 137 9.43 -18.89 4.24
CA TYR A 137 9.94 -19.38 5.50
C TYR A 137 9.12 -20.57 6.02
N LYS A 138 7.79 -20.46 5.97
CA LYS A 138 6.92 -21.56 6.37
C LYS A 138 7.12 -22.80 5.50
N LYS A 139 7.30 -22.61 4.18
CA LYS A 139 7.54 -23.71 3.27
C LYS A 139 8.88 -24.40 3.54
N ILE A 140 9.91 -23.63 3.83
CA ILE A 140 11.22 -24.19 4.19
C ILE A 140 11.11 -25.02 5.47
N LYS A 141 10.36 -24.56 6.45
CA LYS A 141 10.17 -25.30 7.71
C LYS A 141 9.40 -26.61 7.52
N GLU A 142 8.52 -26.67 6.53
CA GLU A 142 7.76 -27.90 6.21
C GLU A 142 8.62 -28.94 5.52
N GLU A 143 9.74 -28.56 4.93
CA GLU A 143 10.68 -29.47 4.29
C GLU A 143 11.63 -30.05 5.33
N LYS A 144 11.37 -31.28 5.74
CA LYS A 144 12.25 -32.00 6.65
C LYS A 144 12.57 -33.39 6.11
#